data_7014ac1ad9d4cea90ee474c1da7ed510
#
_entry.id   7014ac1ad9d4cea90ee474c1da7ed510
#
_cell.length_a   1.000
_cell.length_b   1.000
_cell.length_c   1.000
_cell.angle_alpha   90.00
_cell.angle_beta   90.00
_cell.angle_gamma   90.00
#
_symmetry.space_group_name_H-M   'P 1'
#
loop_
_entity.id
_entity.type
_entity.pdbx_description
1 polymer ?
#
loop_
_entity_poly.entity_id
_entity_poly.type
_entity_poly.pdbx_seq_one_letter_code
_entity_poly.pdbx_strand_id
1 'polypeptide(L)'
;MTRRRRLTATVESGGAVAEETEDIAYFWVETQESLAEVLVKALKASRVALDTEFHRERTYWPKVALLQLKINDEIFLIDPLAVDLTPLAEVLNSDVVFVMHAASQDIEVLERACGVGPRHLFDTQVAAGFTGMSTPSLSA
;
A
#
# COMPACT_ATOMS: atom_id res chain seq x y z
N MET A 1 5.05 20.09 1.68
CA MET A 1 3.65 20.14 2.12
C MET A 1 2.82 19.15 1.31
N THR A 2 2.28 18.16 1.95
CA THR A 2 1.53 17.08 1.27
C THR A 2 0.15 17.61 0.87
N ARG A 3 -0.17 17.58 -0.41
CA ARG A 3 -1.43 18.13 -0.92
C ARG A 3 -2.52 17.08 -0.84
N ARG A 4 -3.61 17.38 -0.13
CA ARG A 4 -4.81 16.54 -0.08
C ARG A 4 -5.55 16.60 -1.41
N ARG A 5 -5.83 15.42 -1.98
CA ARG A 5 -6.61 15.25 -3.20
C ARG A 5 -7.87 14.43 -2.91
N ARG A 6 -8.81 14.42 -3.82
CA ARG A 6 -10.01 13.58 -3.76
C ARG A 6 -10.14 12.78 -5.05
N LEU A 7 -10.56 11.54 -4.91
CA LEU A 7 -10.89 10.65 -5.99
C LEU A 7 -12.32 10.17 -5.78
N THR A 8 -13.14 10.20 -6.83
CA THR A 8 -14.48 9.61 -6.81
C THR A 8 -14.35 8.17 -7.30
N ALA A 9 -14.63 7.20 -6.44
CA ALA A 9 -14.65 5.80 -6.80
C ALA A 9 -16.10 5.30 -6.88
N THR A 10 -16.43 4.55 -7.93
CA THR A 10 -17.72 3.85 -8.05
C THR A 10 -17.56 2.47 -7.41
N VAL A 11 -18.34 2.18 -6.38
CA VAL A 11 -18.36 0.85 -5.75
C VAL A 11 -19.51 0.06 -6.38
N GLU A 12 -19.18 -1.04 -7.06
CA GLU A 12 -20.18 -2.00 -7.51
C GLU A 12 -20.66 -2.84 -6.32
N SER A 13 -21.85 -2.55 -5.81
CA SER A 13 -22.52 -3.44 -4.87
C SER A 13 -23.26 -4.53 -5.68
N GLY A 14 -22.90 -5.79 -5.50
CA GLY A 14 -23.54 -6.91 -6.15
C GLY A 14 -25.02 -7.04 -5.77
N GLY A 15 -25.90 -6.55 -6.64
CA GLY A 15 -27.35 -6.75 -6.58
C GLY A 15 -28.15 -5.46 -6.43
N ALA A 16 -28.75 -4.99 -7.56
CA ALA A 16 -29.65 -3.84 -7.72
C ALA A 16 -29.07 -2.46 -7.38
N VAL A 17 -28.53 -1.87 -8.41
CA VAL A 17 -28.35 -0.46 -8.77
C VAL A 17 -28.62 0.57 -7.65
N ALA A 18 -27.59 0.84 -6.87
CA ALA A 18 -27.29 2.17 -6.39
C ALA A 18 -25.77 2.34 -6.62
N GLU A 19 -25.38 3.19 -7.56
CA GLU A 19 -23.99 3.66 -7.66
C GLU A 19 -23.72 4.52 -6.41
N GLU A 20 -23.17 3.93 -5.37
CA GLU A 20 -22.60 4.69 -4.26
C GLU A 20 -21.25 5.21 -4.73
N THR A 21 -21.18 6.49 -5.01
CA THR A 21 -19.92 7.19 -5.25
C THR A 21 -19.32 7.59 -3.91
N GLU A 22 -18.23 6.91 -3.50
CA GLU A 22 -17.46 7.35 -2.35
C GLU A 22 -16.37 8.35 -2.78
N ASP A 23 -16.36 9.51 -2.14
CA ASP A 23 -15.29 10.49 -2.25
C ASP A 23 -14.12 10.08 -1.35
N ILE A 24 -13.12 9.45 -1.94
CA ILE A 24 -11.91 9.03 -1.20
C ILE A 24 -10.91 10.19 -1.19
N ALA A 25 -10.61 10.69 0.00
CA ALA A 25 -9.55 11.66 0.19
C ALA A 25 -8.20 10.96 0.34
N TYR A 26 -7.18 11.43 -0.37
CA TYR A 26 -5.81 10.92 -0.27
C TYR A 26 -4.79 12.06 -0.31
N PHE A 27 -3.57 11.77 0.14
CA PHE A 27 -2.42 12.65 0.05
C PHE A 27 -1.46 12.14 -1.02
N TRP A 28 -1.12 12.99 -1.97
CA TRP A 28 -0.12 12.68 -2.98
C TRP A 28 1.27 13.06 -2.46
N VAL A 29 2.19 12.09 -2.46
CA VAL A 29 3.55 12.22 -1.93
C VAL A 29 4.53 12.17 -3.11
N GLU A 30 5.13 13.29 -3.43
CA GLU A 30 6.05 13.46 -4.56
C GLU A 30 7.36 14.18 -4.19
N THR A 31 7.59 14.42 -2.90
CA THR A 31 8.83 15.01 -2.39
C THR A 31 9.42 14.15 -1.28
N GLN A 32 10.74 14.17 -1.17
CA GLN A 32 11.43 13.41 -0.11
C GLN A 32 11.05 13.90 1.28
N GLU A 33 10.79 15.20 1.43
CA GLU A 33 10.32 15.80 2.67
C GLU A 33 8.94 15.28 3.08
N SER A 34 7.97 15.25 2.13
CA SER A 34 6.64 14.71 2.42
C SER A 34 6.67 13.20 2.70
N LEU A 35 7.55 12.44 2.04
CA LEU A 35 7.78 11.04 2.37
C LEU A 35 8.26 10.88 3.81
N ALA A 36 9.24 11.67 4.24
CA ALA A 36 9.75 11.60 5.61
C ALA A 36 8.65 11.85 6.65
N GLU A 37 7.75 12.80 6.42
CA GLU A 37 6.59 13.06 7.29
C GLU A 37 5.66 11.85 7.38
N VAL A 38 5.39 11.19 6.25
CA VAL A 38 4.56 9.98 6.20
C VAL A 38 5.22 8.82 6.96
N LEU A 39 6.53 8.64 6.81
CA LEU A 39 7.26 7.57 7.51
C LEU A 39 7.28 7.79 9.02
N VAL A 40 7.36 9.02 9.50
CA VAL A 40 7.22 9.34 10.94
C VAL A 40 5.84 8.95 11.45
N LYS A 41 4.78 9.21 10.70
CA LYS A 41 3.41 8.76 11.06
C LYS A 41 3.32 7.24 11.07
N ALA A 42 3.90 6.56 10.09
CA ALA A 42 3.90 5.12 10.01
C ALA A 42 4.60 4.46 11.21
N LEU A 43 5.74 4.97 11.64
CA LEU A 43 6.49 4.47 12.80
C LEU A 43 5.71 4.58 14.13
N LYS A 44 4.76 5.51 14.22
CA LYS A 44 3.91 5.70 15.40
C LYS A 44 2.65 4.83 15.37
N ALA A 45 2.33 4.22 14.24
CA ALA A 45 1.15 3.38 14.08
C ALA A 45 1.43 1.95 14.55
N SER A 46 0.42 1.25 15.04
CA SER A 46 0.52 -0.17 15.36
C SER A 46 0.51 -1.05 14.10
N ARG A 47 -0.17 -0.58 13.05
CA ARG A 47 -0.31 -1.25 11.76
C ARG A 47 -0.45 -0.24 10.63
N VAL A 48 0.01 -0.64 9.45
CA VAL A 48 -0.07 0.12 8.20
C VAL A 48 -0.54 -0.84 7.11
N ALA A 49 -1.58 -0.48 6.37
CA ALA A 49 -1.91 -1.20 5.15
C ALA A 49 -1.02 -0.72 4.01
N LEU A 50 -0.50 -1.66 3.23
CA LEU A 50 0.41 -1.38 2.12
C LEU A 50 0.00 -2.19 0.90
N ASP A 51 0.00 -1.53 -0.25
CA ASP A 51 -0.17 -2.13 -1.56
C ASP A 51 0.76 -1.47 -2.58
N THR A 52 1.20 -2.21 -3.58
CA THR A 52 2.07 -1.70 -4.65
C THR A 52 1.46 -1.93 -6.01
N GLU A 53 1.61 -0.94 -6.90
CA GLU A 53 1.46 -1.13 -8.33
C GLU A 53 2.85 -1.18 -8.97
N PHE A 54 3.08 -2.11 -9.90
CA PHE A 54 4.36 -2.29 -10.54
C PHE A 54 4.23 -2.68 -12.01
N HIS A 55 5.27 -2.37 -12.80
CA HIS A 55 5.35 -2.70 -14.22
C HIS A 55 6.39 -3.78 -14.49
N ARG A 56 6.02 -4.78 -15.31
CA ARG A 56 6.90 -5.85 -15.80
C ARG A 56 7.18 -5.77 -17.31
N GLU A 57 6.55 -4.88 -18.04
CA GLU A 57 6.44 -4.96 -19.51
C GLU A 57 7.75 -4.76 -20.28
N ARG A 58 8.79 -4.17 -19.69
CA ARG A 58 10.06 -3.86 -20.37
C ARG A 58 11.31 -4.22 -19.57
N THR A 59 11.15 -4.78 -18.37
CA THR A 59 12.27 -5.13 -17.50
C THR A 59 12.10 -6.54 -16.98
N TYR A 60 13.20 -7.26 -16.87
CA TYR A 60 13.21 -8.60 -16.25
C TYR A 60 12.68 -8.55 -14.81
N TRP A 61 12.95 -7.45 -14.11
CA TRP A 61 12.53 -7.23 -12.73
C TRP A 61 11.42 -6.19 -12.65
N PRO A 62 10.37 -6.43 -11.83
CA PRO A 62 9.31 -5.45 -11.63
C PRO A 62 9.85 -4.19 -10.96
N LYS A 63 9.38 -3.02 -11.43
CA LYS A 63 9.64 -1.72 -10.81
C LYS A 63 8.36 -1.19 -10.19
N VAL A 64 8.47 -0.61 -8.99
CA VAL A 64 7.35 0.07 -8.34
C VAL A 64 6.91 1.24 -9.21
N ALA A 65 5.63 1.28 -9.54
CA ALA A 65 4.99 2.39 -10.25
C ALA A 65 4.17 3.28 -9.32
N LEU A 66 3.63 2.70 -8.24
CA LEU A 66 2.90 3.40 -7.19
C LEU A 66 3.03 2.61 -5.89
N LEU A 67 3.26 3.31 -4.78
CA LEU A 67 3.17 2.76 -3.44
C LEU A 67 1.98 3.39 -2.71
N GLN A 68 1.12 2.55 -2.15
CA GLN A 68 -0.07 2.97 -1.45
C GLN A 68 0.04 2.59 0.03
N LEU A 69 -0.14 3.56 0.91
CA LEU A 69 -0.16 3.35 2.36
C LEU A 69 -1.48 3.87 2.95
N LYS A 70 -2.06 3.09 3.85
CA LYS A 70 -3.11 3.58 4.74
C LYS A 70 -2.61 3.52 6.18
N ILE A 71 -2.55 4.69 6.80
CA ILE A 71 -2.13 4.87 8.19
C ILE A 71 -3.30 5.50 8.94
N ASN A 72 -3.89 4.75 9.88
CA ASN A 72 -5.16 5.10 10.52
C ASN A 72 -6.23 5.39 9.45
N ASP A 73 -6.78 6.60 9.42
CA ASP A 73 -7.82 7.00 8.46
C ASP A 73 -7.26 7.78 7.25
N GLU A 74 -5.95 7.91 7.14
CA GLU A 74 -5.30 8.65 6.07
C GLU A 74 -4.72 7.72 5.01
N ILE A 75 -4.95 8.04 3.73
CA ILE A 75 -4.41 7.34 2.57
C ILE A 75 -3.32 8.18 1.93
N PHE A 76 -2.18 7.57 1.68
CA PHE A 76 -1.02 8.18 1.03
C PHE A 76 -0.69 7.43 -0.26
N LEU A 77 -0.64 8.15 -1.36
CA LEU A 77 -0.16 7.65 -2.65
C LEU A 77 1.22 8.24 -2.91
N ILE A 78 2.22 7.39 -2.98
CA ILE A 78 3.63 7.78 -3.08
C ILE A 78 4.13 7.49 -4.49
N ASP A 79 4.66 8.51 -5.14
CA ASP A 79 5.26 8.41 -6.48
C ASP A 79 6.73 7.97 -6.38
N PRO A 80 7.05 6.71 -6.71
CA PRO A 80 8.41 6.19 -6.61
C PRO A 80 9.37 6.75 -7.67
N LEU A 81 8.85 7.46 -8.68
CA LEU A 81 9.69 8.17 -9.66
C LEU A 81 10.16 9.53 -9.13
N ALA A 82 9.42 10.10 -8.19
CA ALA A 82 9.72 11.42 -7.61
C ALA A 82 10.53 11.33 -6.33
N VAL A 83 10.47 10.20 -5.59
CA VAL A 83 11.12 10.02 -4.31
C VAL A 83 11.98 8.75 -4.26
N ASP A 84 13.02 8.78 -3.43
CA ASP A 84 13.77 7.59 -3.05
C ASP A 84 13.01 6.85 -1.94
N LEU A 85 12.65 5.59 -2.19
CA LEU A 85 11.93 4.74 -1.25
C LEU A 85 12.82 4.09 -0.19
N THR A 86 14.14 4.19 -0.31
CA THR A 86 15.09 3.56 0.62
C THR A 86 14.78 3.84 2.09
N PRO A 87 14.37 5.06 2.51
CA PRO A 87 14.02 5.34 3.90
C PRO A 87 12.82 4.55 4.44
N LEU A 88 11.97 3.99 3.58
CA LEU A 88 10.88 3.10 4.00
C LEU A 88 11.41 1.85 4.72
N ALA A 89 12.66 1.45 4.48
CA ALA A 89 13.30 0.32 5.15
C ALA A 89 13.27 0.43 6.67
N GLU A 90 13.34 1.64 7.24
CA GLU A 90 13.25 1.86 8.69
C GLU A 90 11.89 1.41 9.23
N VAL A 91 10.80 1.75 8.54
CA VAL A 91 9.44 1.33 8.93
C VAL A 91 9.23 -0.16 8.70
N LEU A 92 9.72 -0.70 7.57
CA LEU A 92 9.63 -2.13 7.26
C LEU A 92 10.35 -3.00 8.29
N ASN A 93 11.47 -2.53 8.85
CA ASN A 93 12.24 -3.22 9.89
C ASN A 93 11.73 -2.98 11.32
N SER A 94 10.74 -2.11 11.50
CA SER A 94 10.18 -1.78 12.82
C SER A 94 9.20 -2.84 13.32
N ASP A 95 8.60 -2.61 14.49
CA ASP A 95 7.55 -3.46 15.05
C ASP A 95 6.15 -3.18 14.46
N VAL A 96 6.05 -2.28 13.50
CA VAL A 96 4.78 -2.00 12.78
C VAL A 96 4.34 -3.24 12.01
N VAL A 97 3.08 -3.62 12.17
CA VAL A 97 2.49 -4.71 11.40
C VAL A 97 2.01 -4.17 10.04
N PHE A 98 2.55 -4.73 8.97
CA PHE A 98 2.06 -4.43 7.63
C PHE A 98 0.91 -5.35 7.26
N VAL A 99 -0.24 -4.77 6.93
CA VAL A 99 -1.43 -5.47 6.44
C VAL A 99 -1.42 -5.39 4.92
N MET A 100 -1.37 -6.54 4.27
CA MET A 100 -1.28 -6.67 2.82
C MET A 100 -2.22 -7.78 2.33
N HIS A 101 -2.46 -7.85 1.03
CA HIS A 101 -3.25 -8.92 0.42
C HIS A 101 -2.47 -9.59 -0.70
N ALA A 102 -2.29 -10.93 -0.62
CA ALA A 102 -1.50 -11.69 -1.59
C ALA A 102 -0.09 -11.11 -1.80
N ALA A 103 0.63 -10.88 -0.71
CA ALA A 103 1.77 -9.98 -0.61
C ALA A 103 3.07 -10.46 -1.29
N SER A 104 3.12 -11.68 -1.84
CA SER A 104 4.40 -12.27 -2.32
C SER A 104 5.12 -11.41 -3.38
N GLN A 105 4.38 -10.83 -4.31
CA GLN A 105 4.95 -9.97 -5.35
C GLN A 105 5.32 -8.59 -4.82
N ASP A 106 4.51 -8.04 -3.93
CA ASP A 106 4.78 -6.75 -3.27
C ASP A 106 6.05 -6.81 -2.44
N ILE A 107 6.27 -7.92 -1.72
CA ILE A 107 7.50 -8.15 -0.94
C ILE A 107 8.72 -8.15 -1.85
N GLU A 108 8.69 -8.85 -2.97
CA GLU A 108 9.79 -8.86 -3.94
C GLU A 108 10.11 -7.45 -4.46
N VAL A 109 9.08 -6.69 -4.76
CA VAL A 109 9.21 -5.30 -5.22
C VAL A 109 9.80 -4.40 -4.14
N LEU A 110 9.35 -4.54 -2.90
CA LEU A 110 9.87 -3.79 -1.75
C LEU A 110 11.32 -4.14 -1.43
N GLU A 111 11.69 -5.41 -1.43
CA GLU A 111 13.07 -5.86 -1.21
C GLU A 111 14.02 -5.27 -2.24
N ARG A 112 13.59 -5.11 -3.48
CA ARG A 112 14.38 -4.46 -4.53
C ARG A 112 14.48 -2.96 -4.35
N ALA A 113 13.38 -2.31 -4.01
CA ALA A 113 13.32 -0.85 -3.88
C ALA A 113 13.95 -0.34 -2.58
N CYS A 114 13.83 -1.09 -1.49
CA CYS A 114 14.20 -0.69 -0.13
C CYS A 114 15.30 -1.56 0.49
N GLY A 115 15.64 -2.69 -0.12
CA GLY A 115 16.61 -3.65 0.40
C GLY A 115 16.06 -4.63 1.45
N VAL A 116 14.82 -4.45 1.89
CA VAL A 116 14.15 -5.28 2.90
C VAL A 116 12.66 -5.40 2.63
N GLY A 117 12.05 -6.49 3.07
CA GLY A 117 10.60 -6.64 3.18
C GLY A 117 10.09 -6.34 4.59
N PRO A 118 8.76 -6.40 4.81
CA PRO A 118 8.16 -6.17 6.13
C PRO A 118 8.62 -7.23 7.15
N ARG A 119 9.09 -6.78 8.31
CA ARG A 119 9.46 -7.67 9.43
C ARG A 119 8.23 -8.35 10.04
N HIS A 120 7.12 -7.64 10.13
CA HIS A 120 5.84 -8.13 10.63
C HIS A 120 4.77 -7.95 9.56
N LEU A 121 4.30 -9.06 9.03
CA LEU A 121 3.33 -9.13 7.94
C LEU A 121 2.05 -9.82 8.40
N PHE A 122 0.90 -9.23 8.08
CA PHE A 122 -0.40 -9.87 8.10
C PHE A 122 -0.97 -9.89 6.68
N ASP A 123 -0.93 -11.03 6.02
CA ASP A 123 -1.51 -11.22 4.68
C ASP A 123 -2.96 -11.66 4.81
N THR A 124 -3.89 -10.82 4.37
CA THR A 124 -5.33 -11.07 4.49
C THR A 124 -5.80 -12.23 3.61
N GLN A 125 -5.12 -12.52 2.48
CA GLN A 125 -5.44 -13.69 1.66
C GLN A 125 -5.05 -14.98 2.38
N VAL A 126 -3.88 -15.03 3.00
CA VAL A 126 -3.42 -16.16 3.80
C VAL A 126 -4.34 -16.38 5.00
N ALA A 127 -4.67 -15.29 5.71
CA ALA A 127 -5.57 -15.35 6.87
C ALA A 127 -6.96 -15.87 6.48
N ALA A 128 -7.53 -15.43 5.36
CA ALA A 128 -8.80 -15.91 4.84
C ALA A 128 -8.75 -17.41 4.50
N GLY A 129 -7.61 -17.92 4.02
CA GLY A 129 -7.39 -19.33 3.77
C GLY A 129 -7.61 -20.21 5.00
N PHE A 130 -7.25 -19.72 6.20
CA PHE A 130 -7.50 -20.44 7.46
C PHE A 130 -8.97 -20.49 7.87
N THR A 131 -9.83 -19.68 7.27
CA THR A 131 -11.29 -19.72 7.48
C THR A 131 -12.02 -20.62 6.47
N GLY A 132 -11.28 -21.33 5.61
CA GLY A 132 -11.85 -22.23 4.59
C GLY A 132 -12.12 -21.55 3.24
N MET A 133 -11.77 -20.29 3.06
CA MET A 133 -11.85 -19.60 1.75
C MET A 133 -10.66 -20.02 0.88
N SER A 134 -10.93 -20.44 -0.35
CA SER A 134 -9.86 -20.74 -1.32
C SER A 134 -9.50 -19.47 -2.10
N THR A 135 -8.22 -19.06 -2.05
CA THR A 135 -7.66 -17.96 -2.84
C THR A 135 -8.59 -16.75 -3.05
N PRO A 136 -9.14 -16.13 -1.98
CA PRO A 136 -10.05 -15.01 -2.13
C PRO A 136 -9.34 -13.81 -2.72
N SER A 137 -10.01 -13.07 -3.62
CA SER A 137 -9.59 -11.73 -4.01
C SER A 137 -9.90 -10.74 -2.89
N LEU A 138 -9.32 -9.54 -2.94
CA LEU A 138 -9.57 -8.50 -1.94
C LEU A 138 -11.03 -8.03 -1.94
N SER A 139 -11.72 -8.17 -3.08
CA SER A 139 -13.13 -7.79 -3.28
C SER A 139 -14.12 -8.94 -2.97
N ALA A 140 -13.61 -10.09 -2.59
CA ALA A 140 -14.45 -11.27 -2.29
C ALA A 140 -15.16 -11.15 -0.93
#